data_8b7f8d20bf9ac70a755d053963fe8cb9
#
_entry.id   8b7f8d20bf9ac70a755d053963fe8cb9
#
_cell.length_a   1.000
_cell.length_b   1.000
_cell.length_c   1.000
_cell.angle_alpha   90.00
_cell.angle_beta   90.00
_cell.angle_gamma   90.00
#
_symmetry.space_group_name_H-M   'P 1'
#
loop_
_entity.id
_entity.type
_entity.pdbx_description
1 polymer ?
#
loop_
_entity_poly.entity_id
_entity_poly.type
_entity_poly.pdbx_seq_one_letter_code
_entity_poly.pdbx_strand_id
1 'polypeptide(L)'
;MKRKKKRILGISGIILLLAIFFIGGSIWQNIGTLDTKKERILKFGGLSYYSLQNDVFVSPEELTSYPERTTGGRAGFGRFFKKSPHAPARELPKVVLKKTDFAADPSAYALYWFGHSSVLLELDGVRILIDPVLENAAPLPGVVPRYTTSPIKREELPHVDAVLITHDHYDHLEVKTIKFLRNRDTRFIVPLGVGARLRDWGIPEERIIELGWAETTGIGLLQITSTPGVHYSGRSKTDRNKTLWTGYVIKGTQKNIFWSGDSGYGKHFKQIGEQYGPFDLACVEIDGWNPGWPNTHLFPEEVISVCKDINARKLLPVHWGVFDLALHPWDESIQKVAALAEADRIELVSPIMGERIVPGESVTRIWWQD
;
A
#
# COMPACT_ATOMS: atom_id res chain seq x y z
N MET A 1 -48.21 29.08 10.50
CA MET A 1 -47.16 28.20 11.07
C MET A 1 -47.09 26.79 10.45
N LYS A 2 -48.18 26.05 10.30
CA LYS A 2 -48.17 24.67 9.77
C LYS A 2 -47.62 24.51 8.33
N ARG A 3 -47.84 25.44 7.40
CA ARG A 3 -47.32 25.40 6.02
C ARG A 3 -45.81 25.66 5.93
N LYS A 4 -45.20 26.51 6.78
CA LYS A 4 -43.75 26.74 6.85
C LYS A 4 -43.03 25.49 7.38
N LYS A 5 -43.58 24.83 8.42
CA LYS A 5 -43.01 23.58 8.95
C LYS A 5 -43.00 22.45 7.92
N LYS A 6 -44.09 22.28 7.13
CA LYS A 6 -44.10 21.23 6.06
C LYS A 6 -43.12 21.53 4.93
N ARG A 7 -42.89 22.80 4.55
CA ARG A 7 -41.86 23.16 3.55
C ARG A 7 -40.46 22.93 4.07
N ILE A 8 -40.17 23.26 5.33
CA ILE A 8 -38.85 23.02 5.94
C ILE A 8 -38.59 21.51 6.05
N LEU A 9 -39.55 20.68 6.46
CA LEU A 9 -39.41 19.23 6.47
C LEU A 9 -39.18 18.65 5.06
N GLY A 10 -39.84 19.16 4.04
CA GLY A 10 -39.63 18.72 2.65
C GLY A 10 -38.25 19.07 2.12
N ILE A 11 -37.75 20.29 2.40
CA ILE A 11 -36.39 20.72 2.00
C ILE A 11 -35.33 19.89 2.74
N SER A 12 -35.49 19.65 4.04
CA SER A 12 -34.57 18.80 4.82
C SER A 12 -34.53 17.36 4.32
N GLY A 13 -35.70 16.82 3.90
CA GLY A 13 -35.78 15.48 3.30
C GLY A 13 -35.05 15.39 1.95
N ILE A 14 -35.18 16.40 1.09
CA ILE A 14 -34.49 16.47 -0.19
C ILE A 14 -32.98 16.58 0.02
N ILE A 15 -32.53 17.43 0.94
CA ILE A 15 -31.10 17.60 1.25
C ILE A 15 -30.52 16.25 1.77
N LEU A 16 -31.23 15.54 2.62
CA LEU A 16 -30.82 14.24 3.13
C LEU A 16 -30.71 13.19 2.00
N LEU A 17 -31.69 13.15 1.09
CA LEU A 17 -31.65 12.24 -0.07
C LEU A 17 -30.49 12.56 -1.01
N LEU A 18 -30.23 13.83 -1.28
CA LEU A 18 -29.07 14.26 -2.08
C LEU A 18 -27.77 13.90 -1.39
N ALA A 19 -27.65 14.09 -0.08
CA ALA A 19 -26.46 13.68 0.68
C ALA A 19 -26.24 12.16 0.62
N ILE A 20 -27.29 11.35 0.78
CA ILE A 20 -27.21 9.89 0.64
C ILE A 20 -26.79 9.49 -0.78
N PHE A 21 -27.34 10.13 -1.80
CA PHE A 21 -26.97 9.88 -3.19
C PHE A 21 -25.50 10.24 -3.47
N PHE A 22 -25.03 11.40 -2.99
CA PHE A 22 -23.63 11.81 -3.12
C PHE A 22 -22.68 10.89 -2.37
N ILE A 23 -23.03 10.50 -1.14
CA ILE A 23 -22.24 9.56 -0.35
C ILE A 23 -22.18 8.19 -1.03
N GLY A 24 -23.33 7.68 -1.47
CA GLY A 24 -23.42 6.41 -2.21
C GLY A 24 -22.62 6.43 -3.51
N GLY A 25 -22.72 7.51 -4.29
CA GLY A 25 -21.94 7.71 -5.50
C GLY A 25 -20.44 7.80 -5.25
N SER A 26 -20.03 8.49 -4.19
CA SER A 26 -18.62 8.56 -3.78
C SER A 26 -18.08 7.18 -3.39
N ILE A 27 -18.81 6.42 -2.58
CA ILE A 27 -18.42 5.05 -2.19
C ILE A 27 -18.31 4.18 -3.44
N TRP A 28 -19.31 4.20 -4.32
CA TRP A 28 -19.32 3.42 -5.56
C TRP A 28 -18.11 3.74 -6.43
N GLN A 29 -17.80 5.00 -6.68
CA GLN A 29 -16.63 5.41 -7.46
C GLN A 29 -15.31 4.97 -6.83
N ASN A 30 -15.23 4.93 -5.50
CA ASN A 30 -14.03 4.50 -4.80
C ASN A 30 -13.86 2.98 -4.77
N ILE A 31 -14.95 2.21 -4.82
CA ILE A 31 -14.86 0.74 -4.92
C ILE A 31 -14.32 0.36 -6.30
N GLY A 32 -14.84 0.94 -7.38
CA GLY A 32 -14.57 0.52 -8.75
C GLY A 32 -15.21 -0.81 -9.10
N THR A 33 -15.24 -1.16 -10.37
CA THR A 33 -15.79 -2.45 -10.85
C THR A 33 -14.72 -3.54 -10.89
N LEU A 34 -15.17 -4.78 -10.89
CA LEU A 34 -14.36 -5.97 -11.12
C LEU A 34 -14.83 -6.68 -12.38
N ASP A 35 -13.96 -7.49 -12.96
CA ASP A 35 -14.36 -8.45 -13.98
C ASP A 35 -15.50 -9.34 -13.46
N THR A 36 -16.38 -9.81 -14.32
CA THR A 36 -17.45 -10.73 -13.96
C THR A 36 -16.86 -12.07 -13.46
N LYS A 37 -17.65 -12.84 -12.71
CA LYS A 37 -17.22 -14.17 -12.26
C LYS A 37 -16.77 -15.05 -13.43
N LYS A 38 -17.47 -15.01 -14.57
CA LYS A 38 -17.13 -15.78 -15.76
C LYS A 38 -15.76 -15.38 -16.31
N GLU A 39 -15.49 -14.10 -16.40
CA GLU A 39 -14.20 -13.58 -16.88
C GLU A 39 -13.07 -13.94 -15.93
N ARG A 40 -13.27 -13.80 -14.59
CA ARG A 40 -12.24 -14.18 -13.61
C ARG A 40 -11.94 -15.69 -13.67
N ILE A 41 -12.95 -16.55 -13.76
CA ILE A 41 -12.73 -17.99 -13.92
C ILE A 41 -11.96 -18.29 -15.20
N LEU A 42 -12.27 -17.61 -16.31
CA LEU A 42 -11.57 -17.79 -17.57
C LEU A 42 -10.11 -17.33 -17.50
N LYS A 43 -9.84 -16.20 -16.84
CA LYS A 43 -8.50 -15.63 -16.70
C LYS A 43 -7.63 -16.36 -15.68
N PHE A 44 -8.19 -16.71 -14.53
CA PHE A 44 -7.42 -17.12 -13.35
C PHE A 44 -7.63 -18.60 -12.95
N GLY A 45 -8.59 -19.29 -13.55
CA GLY A 45 -9.00 -20.64 -13.12
C GLY A 45 -7.92 -21.73 -13.23
N GLY A 46 -6.83 -21.48 -13.96
CA GLY A 46 -5.66 -22.37 -14.07
C GLY A 46 -4.58 -22.13 -13.00
N LEU A 47 -4.71 -21.08 -12.19
CA LEU A 47 -3.70 -20.72 -11.19
C LEU A 47 -3.89 -21.55 -9.90
N SER A 48 -2.79 -22.05 -9.33
CA SER A 48 -2.82 -22.86 -8.07
C SER A 48 -3.28 -22.05 -6.86
N TYR A 49 -3.15 -20.73 -6.91
CA TYR A 49 -3.57 -19.80 -5.86
C TYR A 49 -4.93 -19.11 -6.16
N TYR A 50 -5.77 -19.74 -7.03
CA TYR A 50 -7.13 -19.28 -7.29
C TYR A 50 -8.14 -20.39 -7.05
N SER A 51 -9.08 -20.17 -6.13
CA SER A 51 -10.17 -21.11 -5.81
C SER A 51 -11.33 -20.95 -6.79
N LEU A 52 -11.48 -21.88 -7.73
CA LEU A 52 -12.62 -21.92 -8.65
C LEU A 52 -13.96 -22.01 -7.93
N GLN A 53 -14.03 -22.79 -6.84
CA GLN A 53 -15.25 -22.99 -6.09
C GLN A 53 -15.74 -21.68 -5.46
N ASN A 54 -14.85 -20.93 -4.84
CA ASN A 54 -15.16 -19.71 -4.10
C ASN A 54 -15.02 -18.45 -4.95
N ASP A 55 -14.43 -18.57 -6.16
CA ASP A 55 -14.14 -17.44 -7.06
C ASP A 55 -13.29 -16.37 -6.36
N VAL A 56 -12.17 -16.79 -5.71
CA VAL A 56 -11.27 -15.93 -4.95
C VAL A 56 -9.82 -16.39 -5.07
N PHE A 57 -8.89 -15.44 -4.93
CA PHE A 57 -7.49 -15.75 -4.67
C PHE A 57 -7.29 -16.23 -3.24
N VAL A 58 -6.33 -17.11 -3.02
CA VAL A 58 -6.02 -17.70 -1.71
C VAL A 58 -4.52 -17.71 -1.48
N SER A 59 -4.09 -17.48 -0.25
CA SER A 59 -2.71 -17.81 0.15
C SER A 59 -2.63 -19.32 0.31
N PRO A 60 -1.63 -20.00 -0.27
CA PRO A 60 -1.38 -21.40 0.01
C PRO A 60 -1.16 -21.64 1.52
N GLU A 61 -1.75 -22.67 2.08
CA GLU A 61 -1.63 -22.98 3.53
C GLU A 61 -0.18 -23.14 3.97
N GLU A 62 0.67 -23.68 3.10
CA GLU A 62 2.10 -23.88 3.34
C GLU A 62 2.88 -22.57 3.53
N LEU A 63 2.32 -21.42 3.12
CA LEU A 63 2.93 -20.10 3.33
C LEU A 63 2.56 -19.50 4.68
N THR A 64 1.48 -19.93 5.33
CA THR A 64 1.03 -19.35 6.59
C THR A 64 1.81 -19.93 7.78
N SER A 65 2.25 -19.04 8.70
CA SER A 65 3.00 -19.46 9.89
C SER A 65 2.09 -19.82 11.07
N TYR A 66 0.85 -19.32 11.06
CA TYR A 66 -0.10 -19.51 12.14
C TYR A 66 -1.37 -20.19 11.64
N PRO A 67 -2.01 -21.07 12.45
CA PRO A 67 -3.31 -21.63 12.11
C PRO A 67 -4.33 -20.50 11.95
N GLU A 68 -5.26 -20.67 11.01
CA GLU A 68 -6.30 -19.69 10.78
C GLU A 68 -7.13 -19.48 12.06
N ARG A 69 -7.11 -18.27 12.60
CA ARG A 69 -7.91 -17.88 13.75
C ARG A 69 -9.19 -17.22 13.27
N THR A 70 -10.31 -17.85 13.56
CA THR A 70 -11.66 -17.35 13.21
C THR A 70 -12.15 -16.21 14.11
N THR A 71 -11.40 -15.80 15.13
CA THR A 71 -11.80 -14.80 16.12
C THR A 71 -10.93 -13.56 16.06
N GLY A 72 -10.95 -12.84 14.96
CA GLY A 72 -10.43 -11.46 14.92
C GLY A 72 -11.39 -10.54 15.67
N GLY A 73 -10.87 -9.82 16.67
CA GLY A 73 -11.63 -8.76 17.33
C GLY A 73 -12.04 -7.71 16.30
N ARG A 74 -13.30 -7.67 15.91
CA ARG A 74 -13.82 -6.61 15.04
C ARG A 74 -13.75 -5.30 15.80
N ALA A 75 -12.83 -4.43 15.43
CA ALA A 75 -12.91 -3.04 15.85
C ALA A 75 -14.28 -2.49 15.41
N GLY A 76 -15.07 -1.98 16.35
CA GLY A 76 -16.40 -1.47 16.05
C GLY A 76 -16.29 -0.31 15.03
N PHE A 77 -17.15 -0.31 14.00
CA PHE A 77 -17.15 0.70 12.91
C PHE A 77 -17.15 2.15 13.43
N GLY A 78 -17.72 2.41 14.61
CA GLY A 78 -17.74 3.75 15.23
C GLY A 78 -16.36 4.30 15.62
N ARG A 79 -15.32 3.47 15.69
CA ARG A 79 -13.95 3.90 15.98
C ARG A 79 -13.40 4.82 14.89
N PHE A 80 -13.71 4.57 13.64
CA PHE A 80 -13.20 5.35 12.49
C PHE A 80 -13.70 6.81 12.44
N PHE A 81 -14.67 7.17 13.29
CA PHE A 81 -15.21 8.53 13.39
C PHE A 81 -14.71 9.31 14.63
N LYS A 82 -13.80 8.72 15.41
CA LYS A 82 -13.22 9.36 16.59
C LYS A 82 -11.73 9.57 16.38
N LYS A 83 -11.18 10.66 16.95
CA LYS A 83 -9.73 10.84 17.03
C LYS A 83 -9.15 9.62 17.75
N SER A 84 -8.18 8.96 17.12
CA SER A 84 -7.51 7.81 17.72
C SER A 84 -6.76 8.22 18.97
N PRO A 85 -6.88 7.48 20.08
CA PRO A 85 -6.02 7.67 21.26
C PRO A 85 -4.55 7.28 20.97
N HIS A 86 -4.31 6.58 19.88
CA HIS A 86 -3.00 6.09 19.44
C HIS A 86 -2.32 7.01 18.42
N ALA A 87 -3.00 8.09 18.00
CA ALA A 87 -2.46 9.07 17.07
C ALA A 87 -1.37 9.93 17.74
N PRO A 88 -0.41 10.45 16.98
CA PRO A 88 0.60 11.38 17.50
C PRO A 88 -0.07 12.63 18.08
N ALA A 89 0.53 13.18 19.16
CA ALA A 89 0.02 14.38 19.84
C ALA A 89 0.13 15.63 18.96
N ARG A 90 1.06 15.65 18.01
CA ARG A 90 1.37 16.75 17.08
C ARG A 90 1.53 16.22 15.65
N GLU A 91 1.54 17.12 14.66
CA GLU A 91 1.95 16.74 13.30
C GLU A 91 3.37 16.17 13.30
N LEU A 92 3.55 15.08 12.57
CA LEU A 92 4.86 14.46 12.39
C LEU A 92 5.73 15.33 11.46
N PRO A 93 7.06 15.31 11.63
CA PRO A 93 7.97 16.09 10.82
C PRO A 93 7.89 15.66 9.35
N LYS A 94 7.98 16.63 8.45
CA LYS A 94 7.99 16.41 7.00
C LYS A 94 8.76 17.49 6.25
N VAL A 95 9.33 17.11 5.13
CA VAL A 95 9.83 18.02 4.09
C VAL A 95 8.74 18.21 3.05
N VAL A 96 8.23 19.42 2.89
CA VAL A 96 7.22 19.69 1.85
C VAL A 96 7.91 19.74 0.49
N LEU A 97 7.45 18.90 -0.43
CA LEU A 97 8.02 18.73 -1.76
C LEU A 97 7.22 19.49 -2.82
N LYS A 98 7.97 20.04 -3.77
CA LYS A 98 7.46 20.61 -5.02
C LYS A 98 8.08 19.86 -6.21
N LYS A 99 7.45 19.97 -7.37
CA LYS A 99 7.93 19.35 -8.61
C LYS A 99 9.38 19.70 -8.95
N THR A 100 9.84 20.90 -8.56
CA THR A 100 11.21 21.40 -8.77
C THR A 100 12.26 20.73 -7.88
N ASP A 101 11.84 20.01 -6.83
CA ASP A 101 12.76 19.37 -5.88
C ASP A 101 13.25 18.00 -6.39
N PHE A 102 12.64 17.50 -7.46
CA PHE A 102 13.05 16.26 -8.10
C PHE A 102 14.07 16.54 -9.21
N ALA A 103 15.07 15.68 -9.33
CA ALA A 103 16.08 15.80 -10.38
C ALA A 103 15.43 15.79 -11.78
N ALA A 104 16.00 16.53 -12.73
CA ALA A 104 15.57 16.45 -14.13
C ALA A 104 15.86 15.06 -14.72
N ASP A 105 16.99 14.45 -14.31
CA ASP A 105 17.43 13.11 -14.68
C ASP A 105 17.36 12.20 -13.44
N PRO A 106 16.50 11.15 -13.42
CA PRO A 106 16.38 10.21 -12.34
C PRO A 106 17.44 9.08 -12.38
N SER A 107 18.60 9.31 -12.98
CA SER A 107 19.69 8.31 -13.07
C SER A 107 20.27 7.95 -11.69
N ALA A 108 20.14 8.85 -10.71
CA ALA A 108 20.58 8.61 -9.35
C ALA A 108 19.63 7.67 -8.61
N TYR A 109 20.21 6.70 -7.86
CA TYR A 109 19.44 5.88 -6.93
C TYR A 109 18.97 6.71 -5.75
N ALA A 110 17.67 6.97 -5.67
CA ALA A 110 17.06 7.72 -4.57
C ALA A 110 15.62 7.28 -4.30
N LEU A 111 15.17 7.48 -3.07
CA LEU A 111 13.78 7.28 -2.66
C LEU A 111 13.25 8.52 -1.95
N TYR A 112 11.93 8.72 -2.01
CA TYR A 112 11.20 9.73 -1.26
C TYR A 112 10.00 9.06 -0.60
N TRP A 113 10.02 8.96 0.72
CA TRP A 113 8.92 8.37 1.47
C TRP A 113 7.82 9.40 1.71
N PHE A 114 6.62 9.17 1.20
CA PHE A 114 5.47 10.07 1.36
C PHE A 114 4.59 9.69 2.56
N GLY A 115 5.04 8.70 3.34
CA GLY A 115 4.34 8.14 4.48
C GLY A 115 3.57 6.88 4.13
N HIS A 116 3.30 6.04 5.14
CA HIS A 116 2.72 4.70 4.98
C HIS A 116 3.53 3.87 3.97
N SER A 117 2.87 3.27 3.00
CA SER A 117 3.51 2.52 1.91
C SER A 117 3.72 3.37 0.64
N SER A 118 3.55 4.69 0.70
CA SER A 118 3.70 5.55 -0.47
C SER A 118 5.14 6.01 -0.64
N VAL A 119 5.81 5.55 -1.70
CA VAL A 119 7.21 5.89 -2.01
C VAL A 119 7.37 6.24 -3.49
N LEU A 120 8.16 7.26 -3.78
CA LEU A 120 8.73 7.48 -5.11
C LEU A 120 10.16 6.94 -5.12
N LEU A 121 10.44 6.01 -6.01
CA LEU A 121 11.76 5.44 -6.29
C LEU A 121 12.29 6.03 -7.60
N GLU A 122 13.52 6.54 -7.58
CA GLU A 122 14.33 6.88 -8.74
C GLU A 122 15.45 5.84 -8.87
N LEU A 123 15.52 5.14 -10.02
CA LEU A 123 16.53 4.11 -10.27
C LEU A 123 16.74 3.94 -11.77
N ASP A 124 18.01 3.97 -12.21
CA ASP A 124 18.42 3.73 -13.60
C ASP A 124 17.64 4.57 -14.65
N GLY A 125 17.34 5.82 -14.34
CA GLY A 125 16.61 6.72 -15.23
C GLY A 125 15.10 6.55 -15.20
N VAL A 126 14.56 5.71 -14.33
CA VAL A 126 13.12 5.42 -14.21
C VAL A 126 12.58 5.90 -12.86
N ARG A 127 11.39 6.51 -12.88
CA ARG A 127 10.62 6.86 -11.68
C ARG A 127 9.45 5.93 -11.49
N ILE A 128 9.45 5.25 -10.36
CA ILE A 128 8.37 4.37 -9.94
C ILE A 128 7.68 4.96 -8.71
N LEU A 129 6.35 5.11 -8.77
CA LEU A 129 5.53 5.50 -7.65
C LEU A 129 4.82 4.26 -7.10
N ILE A 130 5.06 3.93 -5.84
CA ILE A 130 4.55 2.71 -5.21
C ILE A 130 3.44 3.05 -4.22
N ASP A 131 2.31 2.34 -4.31
CA ASP A 131 1.13 2.44 -3.42
C ASP A 131 0.75 3.90 -3.07
N PRO A 132 0.46 4.77 -4.05
CA PRO A 132 0.34 6.20 -3.83
C PRO A 132 -0.99 6.59 -3.19
N VAL A 133 -0.99 6.77 -1.87
CA VAL A 133 -2.13 7.28 -1.09
C VAL A 133 -1.73 8.59 -0.41
N LEU A 134 -2.20 9.70 -0.95
CA LEU A 134 -1.82 11.04 -0.50
C LEU A 134 -2.88 11.69 0.41
N GLU A 135 -4.07 11.08 0.53
CA GLU A 135 -5.16 11.56 1.37
C GLU A 135 -5.60 10.49 2.38
N ASN A 136 -6.87 10.15 2.44
CA ASN A 136 -7.45 9.22 3.42
C ASN A 136 -7.42 7.77 2.94
N ALA A 137 -7.24 6.84 3.86
CA ALA A 137 -7.32 5.41 3.61
C ALA A 137 -8.76 4.87 3.70
N ALA A 138 -9.73 5.57 3.11
CA ALA A 138 -11.14 5.17 3.12
C ALA A 138 -11.92 5.82 1.98
N PRO A 139 -13.09 5.24 1.58
CA PRO A 139 -13.90 5.77 0.49
C PRO A 139 -14.60 7.09 0.83
N LEU A 140 -14.68 7.45 2.10
CA LEU A 140 -15.34 8.66 2.58
C LEU A 140 -14.33 9.66 3.15
N PRO A 141 -14.45 10.94 2.83
CA PRO A 141 -13.62 11.99 3.43
C PRO A 141 -13.72 11.99 4.95
N GLY A 142 -12.57 12.13 5.63
CA GLY A 142 -12.51 12.17 7.09
C GLY A 142 -12.64 10.82 7.80
N VAL A 143 -12.79 9.72 7.05
CA VAL A 143 -12.72 8.36 7.57
C VAL A 143 -11.31 7.83 7.34
N VAL A 144 -10.67 7.31 8.37
CA VAL A 144 -9.24 6.93 8.38
C VAL A 144 -8.35 8.04 7.79
N PRO A 145 -8.35 9.24 8.39
CA PRO A 145 -7.55 10.36 7.91
C PRO A 145 -6.07 10.11 8.22
N ARG A 146 -5.19 10.74 7.43
CA ARG A 146 -3.77 10.78 7.76
C ARG A 146 -3.54 11.53 9.08
N TYR A 147 -2.61 11.07 9.90
CA TYR A 147 -2.14 11.81 11.08
C TYR A 147 -1.51 13.15 10.71
N THR A 148 -0.72 13.12 9.64
CA THR A 148 -0.04 14.29 9.06
C THR A 148 -0.35 14.35 7.57
N THR A 149 -0.62 15.53 7.05
CA THR A 149 -0.87 15.72 5.61
C THR A 149 0.33 15.25 4.78
N SER A 150 0.05 14.75 3.57
CA SER A 150 1.11 14.30 2.66
C SER A 150 2.18 15.37 2.46
N PRO A 151 3.47 14.99 2.37
CA PRO A 151 4.56 15.93 2.06
C PRO A 151 4.49 16.48 0.64
N ILE A 152 3.69 15.88 -0.23
CA ILE A 152 3.53 16.28 -1.62
C ILE A 152 2.05 16.35 -2.02
N LYS A 153 1.69 17.35 -2.84
CA LYS A 153 0.41 17.39 -3.53
C LYS A 153 0.50 16.63 -4.85
N ARG A 154 -0.62 16.07 -5.35
CA ARG A 154 -0.64 15.35 -6.63
C ARG A 154 -0.12 16.18 -7.80
N GLU A 155 -0.47 17.47 -7.80
CA GLU A 155 -0.07 18.43 -8.83
C GLU A 155 1.43 18.65 -8.86
N GLU A 156 2.11 18.42 -7.74
CA GLU A 156 3.56 18.57 -7.60
C GLU A 156 4.34 17.27 -7.91
N LEU A 157 3.64 16.15 -8.20
CA LEU A 157 4.31 14.93 -8.62
C LEU A 157 5.10 15.15 -9.92
N PRO A 158 6.36 14.70 -9.98
CA PRO A 158 7.16 14.76 -11.21
C PRO A 158 6.54 13.88 -12.29
N HIS A 159 7.22 13.73 -13.42
CA HIS A 159 6.92 12.64 -14.35
C HIS A 159 7.16 11.30 -13.63
N VAL A 160 6.22 10.36 -13.80
CA VAL A 160 6.26 9.01 -13.22
C VAL A 160 6.12 8.01 -14.36
N ASP A 161 7.12 7.16 -14.56
CA ASP A 161 7.14 6.18 -15.65
C ASP A 161 6.18 5.02 -15.35
N ALA A 162 6.15 4.57 -14.09
CA ALA A 162 5.25 3.52 -13.66
C ALA A 162 4.69 3.74 -12.25
N VAL A 163 3.47 3.25 -12.03
CA VAL A 163 2.88 3.04 -10.71
C VAL A 163 2.89 1.56 -10.42
N LEU A 164 3.43 1.14 -9.26
CA LEU A 164 3.26 -0.20 -8.72
C LEU A 164 2.17 -0.16 -7.65
N ILE A 165 1.23 -1.10 -7.73
CA ILE A 165 0.21 -1.32 -6.70
C ILE A 165 0.39 -2.72 -6.14
N THR A 166 0.51 -2.85 -4.82
CA THR A 166 0.67 -4.16 -4.17
C THR A 166 -0.65 -4.90 -4.03
N HIS A 167 -1.72 -4.19 -3.73
CA HIS A 167 -3.09 -4.73 -3.63
C HIS A 167 -4.11 -3.59 -3.60
N ASP A 168 -5.40 -3.91 -3.56
CA ASP A 168 -6.46 -2.94 -3.76
C ASP A 168 -7.08 -2.35 -2.48
N HIS A 169 -6.47 -2.51 -1.30
CA HIS A 169 -6.92 -1.83 -0.10
C HIS A 169 -6.86 -0.29 -0.25
N TYR A 170 -7.65 0.43 0.54
CA TYR A 170 -7.77 1.88 0.43
C TYR A 170 -6.50 2.64 0.80
N ASP A 171 -5.66 2.07 1.63
CA ASP A 171 -4.37 2.61 2.07
C ASP A 171 -3.19 2.29 1.13
N HIS A 172 -3.45 1.56 0.03
CA HIS A 172 -2.50 1.27 -1.05
C HIS A 172 -2.95 1.77 -2.41
N LEU A 173 -4.26 1.85 -2.66
CA LEU A 173 -4.82 2.22 -3.96
C LEU A 173 -5.80 3.39 -3.82
N GLU A 174 -5.31 4.61 -4.07
CA GLU A 174 -6.11 5.83 -4.01
C GLU A 174 -6.66 6.23 -5.38
N VAL A 175 -7.98 6.24 -5.52
CA VAL A 175 -8.69 6.57 -6.77
C VAL A 175 -8.31 7.94 -7.32
N LYS A 176 -8.18 8.94 -6.44
CA LYS A 176 -7.88 10.32 -6.86
C LYS A 176 -6.51 10.46 -7.49
N THR A 177 -5.51 9.76 -6.95
CA THR A 177 -4.15 9.74 -7.51
C THR A 177 -4.12 8.97 -8.83
N ILE A 178 -4.81 7.83 -8.91
CA ILE A 178 -4.93 7.08 -10.17
C ILE A 178 -5.61 7.93 -11.26
N LYS A 179 -6.75 8.55 -10.96
CA LYS A 179 -7.46 9.42 -11.91
C LYS A 179 -6.62 10.65 -12.32
N PHE A 180 -5.80 11.18 -11.43
CA PHE A 180 -4.87 12.28 -11.75
C PHE A 180 -3.81 11.85 -12.79
N LEU A 181 -3.30 10.61 -12.67
CA LEU A 181 -2.32 10.05 -13.58
C LEU A 181 -2.93 9.53 -14.90
N ARG A 182 -4.26 9.49 -15.02
CA ARG A 182 -4.98 9.01 -16.21
C ARG A 182 -4.55 9.70 -17.51
N ASN A 183 -4.29 10.99 -17.45
CA ASN A 183 -3.93 11.81 -18.62
C ASN A 183 -2.41 11.97 -18.80
N ARG A 184 -1.59 11.20 -18.08
CA ARG A 184 -0.13 11.20 -18.17
C ARG A 184 0.34 9.92 -18.85
N ASP A 185 1.55 9.93 -19.38
CA ASP A 185 2.20 8.73 -19.95
C ASP A 185 2.84 7.92 -18.80
N THR A 186 1.97 7.29 -17.99
CA THR A 186 2.36 6.47 -16.83
C THR A 186 1.78 5.07 -17.02
N ARG A 187 2.60 4.03 -16.88
CA ARG A 187 2.15 2.64 -16.88
C ARG A 187 1.73 2.22 -15.47
N PHE A 188 0.85 1.24 -15.37
CA PHE A 188 0.36 0.72 -14.10
C PHE A 188 0.67 -0.78 -14.05
N ILE A 189 1.54 -1.18 -13.14
CA ILE A 189 1.89 -2.57 -12.87
C ILE A 189 1.16 -2.96 -11.59
N VAL A 190 0.24 -3.91 -11.70
CA VAL A 190 -0.69 -4.23 -10.62
C VAL A 190 -0.89 -5.74 -10.53
N PRO A 191 -1.34 -6.29 -9.39
CA PRO A 191 -1.66 -7.70 -9.30
C PRO A 191 -2.94 -8.04 -10.06
N LEU A 192 -3.08 -9.32 -10.41
CA LEU A 192 -4.22 -9.85 -11.16
C LEU A 192 -5.57 -9.42 -10.58
N GLY A 193 -6.46 -8.95 -11.45
CA GLY A 193 -7.81 -8.49 -11.12
C GLY A 193 -7.91 -7.01 -10.74
N VAL A 194 -6.82 -6.36 -10.34
CA VAL A 194 -6.81 -4.92 -10.01
C VAL A 194 -7.00 -4.06 -11.25
N GLY A 195 -6.53 -4.52 -12.42
CA GLY A 195 -6.67 -3.82 -13.69
C GLY A 195 -8.12 -3.48 -14.04
N ALA A 196 -9.09 -4.31 -13.65
CA ALA A 196 -10.51 -4.02 -13.84
C ALA A 196 -10.95 -2.72 -13.17
N ARG A 197 -10.47 -2.44 -11.94
CA ARG A 197 -10.74 -1.18 -11.24
C ARG A 197 -10.10 0.01 -11.96
N LEU A 198 -8.86 -0.15 -12.44
CA LEU A 198 -8.15 0.91 -13.16
C LEU A 198 -8.87 1.27 -14.46
N ARG A 199 -9.35 0.28 -15.22
CA ARG A 199 -10.20 0.48 -16.41
C ARG A 199 -11.46 1.26 -16.07
N ASP A 200 -12.15 0.89 -15.02
CA ASP A 200 -13.36 1.60 -14.56
C ASP A 200 -13.07 3.06 -14.19
N TRP A 201 -11.88 3.36 -13.69
CA TRP A 201 -11.44 4.71 -13.39
C TRP A 201 -10.85 5.46 -14.59
N GLY A 202 -10.86 4.83 -15.77
CA GLY A 202 -10.51 5.44 -17.07
C GLY A 202 -9.05 5.32 -17.43
N ILE A 203 -8.29 4.37 -16.88
CA ILE A 203 -6.95 4.05 -17.35
C ILE A 203 -7.07 3.18 -18.62
N PRO A 204 -6.42 3.57 -19.73
CA PRO A 204 -6.39 2.77 -20.95
C PRO A 204 -5.75 1.40 -20.74
N GLU A 205 -6.31 0.36 -21.36
CA GLU A 205 -5.87 -1.04 -21.22
C GLU A 205 -4.38 -1.23 -21.54
N GLU A 206 -3.89 -0.57 -22.57
CA GLU A 206 -2.50 -0.66 -23.03
C GLU A 206 -1.48 -0.13 -22.02
N ARG A 207 -1.92 0.58 -21.00
CA ARG A 207 -1.08 1.07 -19.90
C ARG A 207 -1.15 0.23 -18.63
N ILE A 208 -2.00 -0.81 -18.62
CA ILE A 208 -2.19 -1.69 -17.47
C ILE A 208 -1.45 -3.00 -17.72
N ILE A 209 -0.58 -3.36 -16.79
CA ILE A 209 0.15 -4.62 -16.78
C ILE A 209 -0.26 -5.36 -15.51
N GLU A 210 -1.02 -6.44 -15.65
CA GLU A 210 -1.39 -7.29 -14.53
C GLU A 210 -0.37 -8.43 -14.38
N LEU A 211 0.12 -8.66 -13.17
CA LEU A 211 1.08 -9.72 -12.85
C LEU A 211 0.49 -10.70 -11.83
N GLY A 212 0.64 -11.99 -12.13
CA GLY A 212 0.53 -13.07 -11.16
C GLY A 212 1.86 -13.26 -10.40
N TRP A 213 1.86 -14.06 -9.34
CA TRP A 213 3.08 -14.34 -8.59
C TRP A 213 4.16 -14.99 -9.47
N ALA A 214 5.40 -14.57 -9.29
CA ALA A 214 6.59 -14.92 -10.06
C ALA A 214 6.60 -14.42 -11.51
N GLU A 215 5.59 -13.67 -11.96
CA GLU A 215 5.61 -13.03 -13.26
C GLU A 215 6.46 -11.75 -13.24
N THR A 216 7.12 -11.46 -14.37
CA THR A 216 8.05 -10.35 -14.53
C THR A 216 7.68 -9.48 -15.72
N THR A 217 7.83 -8.16 -15.56
CA THR A 217 7.74 -7.19 -16.65
C THR A 217 8.92 -6.21 -16.62
N GLY A 218 9.13 -5.46 -17.71
CA GLY A 218 10.17 -4.45 -17.84
C GLY A 218 9.64 -3.03 -17.88
N ILE A 219 10.32 -2.10 -17.20
CA ILE A 219 10.13 -0.65 -17.34
C ILE A 219 11.51 0.00 -17.50
N GLY A 220 11.80 0.55 -18.68
CA GLY A 220 13.15 1.03 -19.00
C GLY A 220 14.19 -0.08 -18.80
N LEU A 221 15.18 0.17 -17.94
CA LEU A 221 16.21 -0.83 -17.58
C LEU A 221 15.82 -1.71 -16.40
N LEU A 222 14.68 -1.47 -15.76
CA LEU A 222 14.26 -2.19 -14.57
C LEU A 222 13.45 -3.44 -14.94
N GLN A 223 13.67 -4.51 -14.19
CA GLN A 223 12.84 -5.70 -14.14
C GLN A 223 12.00 -5.68 -12.86
N ILE A 224 10.70 -5.82 -13.01
CA ILE A 224 9.73 -5.84 -11.91
C ILE A 224 9.12 -7.23 -11.84
N THR A 225 9.39 -7.95 -10.76
CA THR A 225 8.84 -9.30 -10.53
C THR A 225 7.86 -9.27 -9.36
N SER A 226 6.66 -9.77 -9.59
CA SER A 226 5.65 -9.96 -8.56
C SER A 226 6.01 -11.15 -7.66
N THR A 227 5.84 -11.01 -6.35
CA THR A 227 6.18 -12.06 -5.36
C THR A 227 4.96 -12.45 -4.52
N PRO A 228 4.89 -13.71 -4.04
CA PRO A 228 3.80 -14.12 -3.17
C PRO A 228 3.81 -13.39 -1.82
N GLY A 229 2.64 -13.31 -1.20
CA GLY A 229 2.46 -12.80 0.15
C GLY A 229 1.29 -13.52 0.86
N VAL A 230 1.23 -13.38 2.16
CA VAL A 230 0.14 -13.90 3.01
C VAL A 230 -0.72 -12.73 3.45
N HIS A 231 -1.75 -12.41 2.68
CA HIS A 231 -2.62 -11.27 2.93
C HIS A 231 -4.03 -11.50 2.37
N TYR A 232 -4.76 -10.44 2.14
CA TYR A 232 -6.08 -10.44 1.52
C TYR A 232 -6.28 -9.15 0.71
N SER A 233 -7.36 -9.11 -0.08
CA SER A 233 -7.73 -7.95 -0.88
C SER A 233 -9.21 -7.62 -0.72
N GLY A 234 -9.62 -6.47 -1.25
CA GLY A 234 -11.01 -6.05 -1.33
C GLY A 234 -11.28 -4.63 -0.85
N ARG A 235 -12.30 -4.00 -1.43
CA ARG A 235 -12.74 -2.62 -1.12
C ARG A 235 -14.18 -2.57 -0.63
N SER A 236 -14.85 -3.73 -0.54
CA SER A 236 -16.24 -3.87 -0.10
C SER A 236 -16.45 -5.20 0.64
N LYS A 237 -17.66 -5.38 1.16
CA LYS A 237 -18.01 -6.65 1.83
C LYS A 237 -18.18 -7.83 0.85
N THR A 238 -18.31 -7.55 -0.45
CA THR A 238 -18.67 -8.54 -1.47
C THR A 238 -17.52 -8.89 -2.42
N ASP A 239 -16.40 -8.22 -2.31
CA ASP A 239 -15.26 -8.37 -3.23
C ASP A 239 -13.97 -8.89 -2.57
N ARG A 240 -14.06 -9.37 -1.33
CA ARG A 240 -12.91 -9.94 -0.62
C ARG A 240 -12.21 -11.00 -1.46
N ASN A 241 -10.90 -10.85 -1.63
CA ASN A 241 -10.02 -11.74 -2.39
C ASN A 241 -10.41 -11.94 -3.87
N LYS A 242 -11.15 -10.99 -4.46
CA LYS A 242 -11.46 -11.02 -5.91
C LYS A 242 -10.32 -10.50 -6.77
N THR A 243 -9.34 -9.86 -6.17
CA THR A 243 -8.08 -9.42 -6.75
C THR A 243 -6.92 -10.07 -6.01
N LEU A 244 -5.76 -10.19 -6.66
CA LEU A 244 -4.56 -10.70 -6.01
C LEU A 244 -3.89 -9.59 -5.17
N TRP A 245 -2.98 -9.97 -4.29
CA TRP A 245 -2.02 -9.14 -3.55
C TRP A 245 -0.60 -9.61 -3.84
N THR A 246 0.39 -8.74 -3.68
CA THR A 246 1.77 -9.06 -4.06
C THR A 246 2.78 -8.17 -3.35
N GLY A 247 4.00 -8.67 -3.17
CA GLY A 247 5.20 -7.87 -3.06
C GLY A 247 5.88 -7.72 -4.42
N TYR A 248 7.02 -7.02 -4.47
CA TYR A 248 7.80 -6.84 -5.68
C TYR A 248 9.30 -6.99 -5.47
N VAL A 249 9.98 -7.62 -6.42
CA VAL A 249 11.41 -7.47 -6.64
C VAL A 249 11.60 -6.42 -7.73
N ILE A 250 12.33 -5.36 -7.43
CA ILE A 250 12.66 -4.28 -8.36
C ILE A 250 14.17 -4.36 -8.63
N LYS A 251 14.52 -4.94 -9.77
CA LYS A 251 15.92 -5.16 -10.14
C LYS A 251 16.35 -4.18 -11.21
N GLY A 252 17.30 -3.33 -10.86
CA GLY A 252 18.01 -2.44 -11.77
C GLY A 252 19.35 -3.03 -12.21
N THR A 253 20.19 -2.21 -12.84
CA THR A 253 21.51 -2.60 -13.34
C THR A 253 22.52 -2.87 -12.22
N GLN A 254 22.42 -2.14 -11.11
CA GLN A 254 23.34 -2.17 -9.98
C GLN A 254 22.65 -2.37 -8.63
N LYS A 255 21.33 -2.26 -8.56
CA LYS A 255 20.55 -2.31 -7.34
C LYS A 255 19.45 -3.34 -7.45
N ASN A 256 19.23 -4.05 -6.34
CA ASN A 256 18.19 -5.04 -6.18
C ASN A 256 17.37 -4.69 -4.93
N ILE A 257 16.10 -4.34 -5.11
CA ILE A 257 15.24 -3.83 -4.06
C ILE A 257 14.09 -4.81 -3.85
N PHE A 258 13.81 -5.15 -2.61
CA PHE A 258 12.62 -5.89 -2.23
C PHE A 258 11.57 -4.95 -1.65
N TRP A 259 10.33 -5.09 -2.10
CA TRP A 259 9.14 -4.42 -1.60
C TRP A 259 8.16 -5.48 -1.09
N SER A 260 7.88 -5.49 0.22
CA SER A 260 7.06 -6.58 0.80
C SER A 260 5.60 -6.54 0.34
N GLY A 261 5.03 -5.37 0.08
CA GLY A 261 3.60 -5.20 0.19
C GLY A 261 3.15 -5.50 1.62
N ASP A 262 1.87 -5.78 1.81
CA ASP A 262 1.35 -6.28 3.08
C ASP A 262 1.38 -7.80 3.11
N SER A 263 1.89 -8.37 4.18
CA SER A 263 2.00 -9.82 4.33
C SER A 263 2.19 -10.23 5.80
N GLY A 264 1.52 -11.28 6.22
CA GLY A 264 1.99 -12.05 7.36
C GLY A 264 3.30 -12.78 7.05
N TYR A 265 4.02 -13.19 8.11
CA TYR A 265 5.27 -13.95 7.96
C TYR A 265 5.02 -15.38 7.46
N GLY A 266 5.92 -15.87 6.60
CA GLY A 266 5.84 -17.22 6.06
C GLY A 266 7.05 -17.62 5.24
N LYS A 267 7.03 -18.86 4.76
CA LYS A 267 8.14 -19.49 3.99
C LYS A 267 8.47 -18.77 2.69
N HIS A 268 7.54 -17.98 2.15
CA HIS A 268 7.74 -17.24 0.90
C HIS A 268 8.91 -16.27 0.98
N PHE A 269 9.18 -15.64 2.13
CA PHE A 269 10.32 -14.74 2.27
C PHE A 269 11.64 -15.45 2.03
N LYS A 270 11.84 -16.63 2.62
CA LYS A 270 13.03 -17.43 2.38
C LYS A 270 13.15 -17.86 0.91
N GLN A 271 12.05 -18.29 0.29
CA GLN A 271 12.02 -18.65 -1.14
C GLN A 271 12.38 -17.43 -2.03
N ILE A 272 11.86 -16.23 -1.69
CA ILE A 272 12.21 -15.00 -2.39
C ILE A 272 13.69 -14.68 -2.25
N GLY A 273 14.27 -14.83 -1.04
CA GLY A 273 15.69 -14.63 -0.78
C GLY A 273 16.58 -15.60 -1.56
N GLU A 274 16.21 -16.87 -1.61
CA GLU A 274 16.93 -17.91 -2.36
C GLU A 274 16.88 -17.68 -3.88
N GLN A 275 15.73 -17.19 -4.39
CA GLN A 275 15.52 -17.04 -5.82
C GLN A 275 16.01 -15.69 -6.36
N TYR A 276 15.86 -14.61 -5.62
CA TYR A 276 16.07 -13.25 -6.12
C TYR A 276 17.11 -12.45 -5.33
N GLY A 277 17.50 -12.89 -4.13
CA GLY A 277 18.47 -12.18 -3.28
C GLY A 277 19.92 -12.33 -3.75
N PRO A 278 20.88 -11.67 -3.10
CA PRO A 278 20.66 -10.74 -1.99
C PRO A 278 20.06 -9.40 -2.42
N PHE A 279 19.49 -8.66 -1.46
CA PHE A 279 18.90 -7.35 -1.72
C PHE A 279 19.73 -6.21 -1.12
N ASP A 280 19.92 -5.14 -1.89
CA ASP A 280 20.57 -3.90 -1.43
C ASP A 280 19.72 -3.14 -0.43
N LEU A 281 18.37 -3.21 -0.57
CA LEU A 281 17.39 -2.57 0.30
C LEU A 281 16.14 -3.46 0.37
N ALA A 282 15.64 -3.67 1.59
CA ALA A 282 14.32 -4.21 1.84
C ALA A 282 13.40 -3.07 2.30
N CYS A 283 12.34 -2.83 1.57
CA CYS A 283 11.22 -1.98 1.99
C CYS A 283 10.15 -2.91 2.55
N VAL A 284 10.05 -2.99 3.88
CA VAL A 284 9.20 -3.97 4.56
C VAL A 284 8.16 -3.25 5.41
N GLU A 285 6.91 -3.74 5.36
CA GLU A 285 5.87 -3.29 6.27
C GLU A 285 6.25 -3.61 7.71
N ILE A 286 5.90 -2.69 8.63
CA ILE A 286 6.23 -2.88 10.05
C ILE A 286 5.04 -2.69 10.98
N ASP A 287 3.86 -2.33 10.45
CA ASP A 287 2.71 -1.92 11.25
C ASP A 287 1.44 -2.64 10.81
N GLY A 288 0.32 -2.43 11.53
CA GLY A 288 -0.93 -3.14 11.26
C GLY A 288 -1.05 -4.51 11.94
N TRP A 289 0.02 -5.01 12.55
CA TRP A 289 0.04 -6.28 13.26
C TRP A 289 -0.87 -6.30 14.49
N ASN A 290 -1.45 -7.46 14.77
CA ASN A 290 -2.24 -7.67 15.98
C ASN A 290 -2.38 -9.18 16.25
N PRO A 291 -2.31 -9.62 17.54
CA PRO A 291 -2.53 -11.04 17.86
C PRO A 291 -3.89 -11.59 17.43
N GLY A 292 -4.87 -10.74 17.16
CA GLY A 292 -6.19 -11.12 16.65
C GLY A 292 -6.21 -11.50 15.16
N TRP A 293 -5.17 -11.10 14.38
CA TRP A 293 -5.00 -11.43 12.95
C TRP A 293 -3.54 -11.67 12.56
N PRO A 294 -2.91 -12.72 13.12
CA PRO A 294 -1.47 -12.93 13.07
C PRO A 294 -0.91 -13.23 11.67
N ASN A 295 -1.75 -13.62 10.71
CA ASN A 295 -1.33 -13.90 9.32
C ASN A 295 -1.57 -12.72 8.38
N THR A 296 -1.83 -11.52 8.88
CA THR A 296 -2.21 -10.38 8.03
C THR A 296 -1.07 -9.39 7.85
N HIS A 297 -0.32 -9.14 8.92
CA HIS A 297 0.81 -8.22 8.98
C HIS A 297 1.92 -8.79 9.83
N LEU A 298 3.15 -8.33 9.58
CA LEU A 298 4.37 -8.76 10.28
C LEU A 298 4.43 -8.21 11.71
N PHE A 299 4.70 -9.08 12.68
CA PHE A 299 5.14 -8.64 13.99
C PHE A 299 6.56 -8.05 13.92
N PRO A 300 6.97 -7.15 14.85
CA PRO A 300 8.30 -6.53 14.81
C PRO A 300 9.47 -7.52 14.71
N GLU A 301 9.39 -8.65 15.39
CA GLU A 301 10.40 -9.71 15.36
C GLU A 301 10.45 -10.42 14.00
N GLU A 302 9.31 -10.51 13.34
CA GLU A 302 9.19 -11.12 12.02
C GLU A 302 9.76 -10.22 10.92
N VAL A 303 9.70 -8.89 11.07
CA VAL A 303 10.36 -7.94 10.16
C VAL A 303 11.85 -8.21 10.06
N ILE A 304 12.50 -8.47 11.19
CA ILE A 304 13.92 -8.82 11.25
C ILE A 304 14.19 -10.19 10.62
N SER A 305 13.28 -11.15 10.86
CA SER A 305 13.35 -12.46 10.22
C SER A 305 13.23 -12.35 8.69
N VAL A 306 12.32 -11.50 8.19
CA VAL A 306 12.22 -11.20 6.74
C VAL A 306 13.56 -10.71 6.20
N CYS A 307 14.19 -9.71 6.83
CA CYS A 307 15.46 -9.17 6.37
C CYS A 307 16.57 -10.26 6.27
N LYS A 308 16.58 -11.18 7.24
CA LYS A 308 17.51 -12.32 7.24
C LYS A 308 17.20 -13.33 6.13
N ASP A 309 15.92 -13.70 5.98
CA ASP A 309 15.46 -14.66 4.99
C ASP A 309 15.72 -14.20 3.55
N ILE A 310 15.52 -12.91 3.26
CA ILE A 310 15.78 -12.35 1.94
C ILE A 310 17.23 -11.89 1.75
N ASN A 311 18.08 -12.05 2.77
CA ASN A 311 19.49 -11.63 2.76
C ASN A 311 19.67 -10.13 2.46
N ALA A 312 18.88 -9.29 3.16
CA ALA A 312 18.98 -7.83 3.11
C ALA A 312 19.60 -7.27 4.40
N ARG A 313 20.56 -6.34 4.27
CA ARG A 313 21.22 -5.69 5.41
C ARG A 313 20.72 -4.26 5.66
N LYS A 314 19.86 -3.74 4.79
CA LYS A 314 19.28 -2.40 4.90
C LYS A 314 17.75 -2.53 4.86
N LEU A 315 17.10 -1.87 5.81
CA LEU A 315 15.65 -1.87 5.98
C LEU A 315 15.11 -0.45 5.89
N LEU A 316 14.24 -0.19 4.92
CA LEU A 316 13.33 0.96 4.92
C LEU A 316 11.98 0.49 5.46
N PRO A 317 11.61 0.86 6.69
CA PRO A 317 10.31 0.52 7.24
C PRO A 317 9.20 1.31 6.52
N VAL A 318 8.19 0.61 6.05
CA VAL A 318 6.99 1.19 5.41
C VAL A 318 5.73 0.74 6.13
N HIS A 319 4.57 1.20 5.68
CA HIS A 319 3.24 0.87 6.25
C HIS A 319 3.02 1.40 7.67
N TRP A 320 3.64 2.51 8.09
CA TRP A 320 3.54 3.05 9.44
C TRP A 320 3.45 4.58 9.47
N GLY A 321 3.15 5.14 10.65
CA GLY A 321 3.26 6.57 10.96
C GLY A 321 2.21 7.48 10.28
N VAL A 322 1.18 6.92 9.64
CA VAL A 322 0.23 7.71 8.84
C VAL A 322 -1.23 7.48 9.18
N PHE A 323 -1.66 6.24 9.36
CA PHE A 323 -3.06 5.86 9.55
C PHE A 323 -3.24 5.04 10.84
N ASP A 324 -4.41 5.17 11.49
CA ASP A 324 -4.80 4.30 12.60
C ASP A 324 -5.45 3.02 12.06
N LEU A 325 -4.65 2.03 11.73
CA LEU A 325 -5.10 0.74 11.21
C LEU A 325 -5.01 -0.40 12.24
N ALA A 326 -4.15 -0.28 13.24
CA ALA A 326 -3.98 -1.22 14.34
C ALA A 326 -4.46 -0.65 15.68
N LEU A 327 -4.46 -1.46 16.73
CA LEU A 327 -4.93 -1.08 18.07
C LEU A 327 -3.77 -0.80 19.02
N HIS A 328 -2.71 -0.15 18.53
CA HIS A 328 -1.51 0.20 19.29
C HIS A 328 -0.99 1.60 18.91
N PRO A 329 -0.12 2.23 19.71
CA PRO A 329 0.45 3.54 19.41
C PRO A 329 1.14 3.60 18.03
N TRP A 330 1.02 4.74 17.38
CA TRP A 330 1.53 4.99 16.01
C TRP A 330 3.04 4.73 15.87
N ASP A 331 3.79 4.84 16.93
CA ASP A 331 5.25 4.72 17.01
C ASP A 331 5.73 3.40 17.64
N GLU A 332 4.82 2.55 18.11
CA GLU A 332 5.19 1.30 18.78
C GLU A 332 5.97 0.37 17.86
N SER A 333 5.52 0.22 16.62
CA SER A 333 6.15 -0.66 15.63
C SER A 333 7.57 -0.22 15.31
N ILE A 334 7.78 1.06 15.02
CA ILE A 334 9.12 1.57 14.68
C ILE A 334 10.08 1.54 15.86
N GLN A 335 9.61 1.79 17.10
CA GLN A 335 10.44 1.68 18.29
C GLN A 335 10.97 0.25 18.50
N LYS A 336 10.09 -0.74 18.36
CA LYS A 336 10.46 -2.16 18.48
C LYS A 336 11.38 -2.60 17.36
N VAL A 337 11.04 -2.28 16.11
CA VAL A 337 11.85 -2.65 14.94
C VAL A 337 13.23 -2.01 14.97
N ALA A 338 13.34 -0.75 15.38
CA ALA A 338 14.62 -0.05 15.49
C ALA A 338 15.56 -0.74 16.49
N ALA A 339 15.05 -1.09 17.67
CA ALA A 339 15.84 -1.79 18.70
C ALA A 339 16.30 -3.18 18.23
N LEU A 340 15.42 -3.92 17.54
CA LEU A 340 15.74 -5.24 17.01
C LEU A 340 16.72 -5.17 15.83
N ALA A 341 16.58 -4.18 14.93
CA ALA A 341 17.47 -3.97 13.80
C ALA A 341 18.89 -3.62 14.28
N GLU A 342 19.04 -2.79 15.30
CA GLU A 342 20.32 -2.49 15.92
C GLU A 342 20.99 -3.75 16.50
N ALA A 343 20.25 -4.56 17.25
CA ALA A 343 20.74 -5.81 17.84
C ALA A 343 21.22 -6.80 16.78
N ASP A 344 20.56 -6.88 15.63
CA ASP A 344 20.85 -7.78 14.51
C ASP A 344 21.78 -7.15 13.44
N ARG A 345 22.24 -5.92 13.65
CA ARG A 345 23.13 -5.17 12.73
C ARG A 345 22.53 -4.97 11.33
N ILE A 346 21.21 -4.74 11.29
CA ILE A 346 20.50 -4.33 10.07
C ILE A 346 20.49 -2.80 10.07
N GLU A 347 20.98 -2.19 8.98
CA GLU A 347 20.97 -0.75 8.80
C GLU A 347 19.53 -0.27 8.61
N LEU A 348 19.00 0.48 9.59
CA LEU A 348 17.67 1.07 9.50
C LEU A 348 17.73 2.38 8.73
N VAL A 349 16.99 2.50 7.65
CA VAL A 349 16.83 3.71 6.84
C VAL A 349 15.48 4.35 7.22
N SER A 350 15.50 5.39 8.06
CA SER A 350 14.27 5.98 8.62
C SER A 350 14.22 7.49 8.37
N PRO A 351 13.84 7.92 7.15
CA PRO A 351 13.67 9.33 6.83
C PRO A 351 12.43 9.92 7.49
N ILE A 352 12.38 11.25 7.59
CA ILE A 352 11.10 11.94 7.76
C ILE A 352 10.34 11.93 6.43
N MET A 353 9.01 12.13 6.47
CA MET A 353 8.21 12.14 5.25
C MET A 353 8.67 13.24 4.28
N GLY A 354 8.87 12.89 3.01
CA GLY A 354 9.33 13.80 1.96
C GLY A 354 10.85 14.02 1.90
N GLU A 355 11.63 13.47 2.84
CA GLU A 355 13.09 13.54 2.76
C GLU A 355 13.60 12.67 1.60
N ARG A 356 14.61 13.20 0.86
CA ARG A 356 15.31 12.43 -0.17
C ARG A 356 16.28 11.47 0.50
N ILE A 357 16.17 10.20 0.19
CA ILE A 357 17.01 9.13 0.72
C ILE A 357 17.92 8.61 -0.39
N VAL A 358 19.20 8.49 -0.09
CA VAL A 358 20.15 7.68 -0.86
C VAL A 358 20.63 6.58 0.09
N PRO A 359 20.14 5.34 -0.05
CA PRO A 359 20.50 4.26 0.87
C PRO A 359 22.00 3.99 0.90
N GLY A 360 22.60 4.12 2.09
CA GLY A 360 24.05 4.03 2.32
C GLY A 360 24.77 5.39 2.42
N GLU A 361 24.10 6.50 2.09
CA GLU A 361 24.60 7.87 2.28
C GLU A 361 23.74 8.66 3.28
N SER A 362 22.45 8.34 3.34
CA SER A 362 21.52 9.02 4.25
C SER A 362 21.67 8.56 5.68
N VAL A 363 21.65 9.49 6.62
CA VAL A 363 21.77 9.21 8.06
C VAL A 363 20.40 8.84 8.61
N THR A 364 20.32 7.71 9.31
CA THR A 364 19.15 7.33 10.11
C THR A 364 18.93 8.32 11.25
N ARG A 365 17.70 8.79 11.41
CA ARG A 365 17.28 9.66 12.51
C ARG A 365 16.20 9.00 13.32
N ILE A 366 16.25 9.16 14.64
CA ILE A 366 15.24 8.66 15.58
C ILE A 366 14.21 9.78 15.84
N TRP A 367 13.59 10.27 14.79
CA TRP A 367 12.69 11.43 14.83
C TRP A 367 11.31 11.14 15.46
N TRP A 368 10.96 9.89 15.65
CA TRP A 368 9.70 9.47 16.27
C TRP A 368 9.74 9.52 17.82
N GLN A 369 10.86 9.81 18.42
CA GLN A 369 11.03 9.98 19.87
C GLN A 369 11.01 11.46 20.31
N ASP A 370 11.02 12.40 19.38
CA ASP A 370 11.02 13.85 19.64
C ASP A 370 9.56 14.41 19.92
#